data_628b1a0dd368638d06e8b0a6f66b9407
#
_entry.id   628b1a0dd368638d06e8b0a6f66b9407
#
_cell.length_a   1.000
_cell.length_b   1.000
_cell.length_c   1.000
_cell.angle_alpha   90.00
_cell.angle_beta   90.00
_cell.angle_gamma   90.00
#
_symmetry.space_group_name_H-M   'P 1'
#
loop_
_entity.id
_entity.type
_entity.pdbx_description
1 polymer ?
#
loop_
_entity_poly.entity_id
_entity_poly.type
_entity_poly.pdbx_seq_one_letter_code
_entity_poly.pdbx_strand_id
1 'polypeptide(L)'
;MKSTLLVSVMLCESVLLIGCAAPASRPVTYQDVNSAGTVAGVGIESQDIVGVTDRMVRDILANASLMQRGTAPRVVMDGEYFKNESAQPINKSLLTDRLRINLQRAAQGRMMFVSRESAGMVAKERELKRDGVTDSGTTGLTRAQAGVDYRLTGRINSLDTRSKSSGQVERYTQISFELIDMESSVSVWADIYEFKKGGLDDAIYR
;
A
#
# COMPACT_ATOMS: atom_id res chain seq x y z
N MET A 1 -19.26 -77.71 22.39
CA MET A 1 -18.34 -77.13 21.39
C MET A 1 -19.10 -76.45 20.25
N LYS A 2 -20.13 -75.64 20.53
CA LYS A 2 -20.88 -74.89 19.45
C LYS A 2 -21.15 -73.43 19.85
N SER A 3 -20.53 -72.93 20.92
CA SER A 3 -20.80 -71.57 21.42
C SER A 3 -19.65 -70.59 21.26
N THR A 4 -18.46 -70.99 20.82
CA THR A 4 -17.27 -70.18 20.68
C THR A 4 -17.02 -69.67 19.26
N LEU A 5 -17.80 -70.09 18.28
CA LEU A 5 -17.60 -69.63 16.88
C LEU A 5 -18.43 -68.43 16.47
N LEU A 6 -19.43 -68.03 17.27
CA LEU A 6 -20.34 -66.90 16.94
C LEU A 6 -19.85 -65.54 17.48
N VAL A 7 -18.88 -65.54 18.44
CA VAL A 7 -18.35 -64.30 18.98
C VAL A 7 -17.20 -63.68 18.14
N SER A 8 -16.56 -64.53 17.30
CA SER A 8 -15.39 -64.07 16.51
C SER A 8 -15.75 -63.36 15.19
N VAL A 9 -16.99 -63.48 14.72
CA VAL A 9 -17.43 -62.85 13.47
C VAL A 9 -17.99 -61.43 13.68
N MET A 10 -18.39 -61.08 14.93
CA MET A 10 -19.00 -59.78 15.22
C MET A 10 -17.99 -58.69 15.57
N LEU A 11 -16.70 -58.98 15.59
CA LEU A 11 -15.63 -58.01 15.94
C LEU A 11 -14.87 -57.45 14.75
N CYS A 12 -15.25 -57.82 13.50
CA CYS A 12 -14.52 -57.44 12.31
C CYS A 12 -15.23 -56.36 11.44
N GLU A 13 -16.44 -55.90 11.82
CA GLU A 13 -17.20 -54.90 11.02
C GLU A 13 -17.13 -53.45 11.52
N SER A 14 -16.33 -53.13 12.54
CA SER A 14 -16.32 -51.78 13.13
C SER A 14 -15.15 -50.87 12.73
N VAL A 15 -14.39 -51.16 11.66
CA VAL A 15 -13.14 -50.41 11.31
C VAL A 15 -13.16 -49.70 9.96
N LEU A 16 -14.29 -49.42 9.36
CA LEU A 16 -14.32 -48.74 8.04
C LEU A 16 -15.24 -47.53 8.00
N LEU A 17 -15.11 -46.59 8.96
CA LEU A 17 -15.64 -45.22 8.81
C LEU A 17 -14.53 -44.21 9.15
N ILE A 18 -13.37 -44.27 8.46
CA ILE A 18 -12.48 -43.14 8.37
C ILE A 18 -13.12 -42.24 7.30
N GLY A 19 -14.10 -41.44 7.73
CA GLY A 19 -14.66 -40.38 6.92
C GLY A 19 -13.53 -39.41 6.55
N CYS A 20 -13.24 -39.26 5.25
CA CYS A 20 -12.47 -38.14 4.75
C CYS A 20 -13.20 -36.85 5.16
N ALA A 21 -12.75 -36.25 6.27
CA ALA A 21 -13.15 -34.88 6.59
C ALA A 21 -12.61 -33.99 5.47
N ALA A 22 -13.49 -33.59 4.54
CA ALA A 22 -13.16 -32.55 3.58
C ALA A 22 -12.67 -31.33 4.35
N PRO A 23 -11.60 -30.67 3.92
CA PRO A 23 -11.14 -29.49 4.60
C PRO A 23 -12.30 -28.47 4.61
N ALA A 24 -12.76 -28.12 5.81
CA ALA A 24 -13.82 -27.13 5.97
C ALA A 24 -13.37 -25.84 5.28
N SER A 25 -14.05 -25.44 4.22
CA SER A 25 -13.80 -24.16 3.57
C SER A 25 -14.02 -23.06 4.61
N ARG A 26 -12.95 -22.37 5.01
CA ARG A 26 -13.07 -21.24 5.91
C ARG A 26 -13.80 -20.13 5.18
N PRO A 27 -14.93 -19.61 5.69
CA PRO A 27 -15.63 -18.51 5.05
C PRO A 27 -14.73 -17.28 4.99
N VAL A 28 -14.82 -16.52 3.90
CA VAL A 28 -14.16 -15.22 3.79
C VAL A 28 -14.85 -14.25 4.74
N THR A 29 -14.07 -13.57 5.58
CA THR A 29 -14.56 -12.58 6.55
C THR A 29 -13.85 -11.26 6.36
N TYR A 30 -14.54 -10.15 6.61
CA TYR A 30 -13.91 -8.83 6.67
C TYR A 30 -13.02 -8.73 7.91
N GLN A 31 -11.83 -8.16 7.73
CA GLN A 31 -10.87 -7.91 8.80
C GLN A 31 -10.56 -6.41 8.86
N ASP A 32 -10.20 -5.92 10.05
CA ASP A 32 -9.76 -4.54 10.22
C ASP A 32 -8.37 -4.37 9.59
N VAL A 33 -8.24 -3.41 8.68
CA VAL A 33 -6.98 -3.09 7.98
C VAL A 33 -5.88 -2.55 8.91
N ASN A 34 -6.24 -2.09 10.12
CA ASN A 34 -5.32 -1.57 11.13
C ASN A 34 -4.80 -2.67 12.07
N SER A 35 -5.28 -3.89 11.94
CA SER A 35 -4.86 -5.03 12.76
C SER A 35 -4.02 -6.02 11.96
N ALA A 36 -3.27 -6.85 12.68
CA ALA A 36 -2.57 -7.97 12.06
C ALA A 36 -3.57 -8.93 11.40
N GLY A 37 -3.30 -9.33 10.17
CA GLY A 37 -4.09 -10.32 9.45
C GLY A 37 -3.96 -11.71 10.07
N THR A 38 -4.88 -12.63 9.70
CA THR A 38 -4.81 -14.05 10.09
C THR A 38 -3.65 -14.79 9.41
N VAL A 39 -3.17 -14.26 8.29
CA VAL A 39 -1.94 -14.69 7.62
C VAL A 39 -0.96 -13.54 7.74
N ALA A 40 0.00 -13.65 8.64
CA ALA A 40 1.02 -12.63 8.89
C ALA A 40 2.39 -13.20 8.55
N GLY A 41 3.23 -12.37 7.94
CA GLY A 41 4.62 -12.71 7.63
C GLY A 41 5.57 -11.57 7.99
N VAL A 42 6.81 -11.69 7.58
CA VAL A 42 7.85 -10.69 7.86
C VAL A 42 7.81 -9.48 6.89
N GLY A 43 6.92 -9.51 5.90
CA GLY A 43 6.78 -8.44 4.89
C GLY A 43 5.92 -7.26 5.34
N ILE A 44 5.70 -6.35 4.38
CA ILE A 44 4.82 -5.19 4.54
C ILE A 44 3.36 -5.68 4.44
N GLU A 45 2.55 -5.31 5.41
CA GLU A 45 1.13 -5.65 5.51
C GLU A 45 0.25 -4.40 5.58
N SER A 46 -1.07 -4.59 5.57
CA SER A 46 -2.03 -3.48 5.55
C SER A 46 -1.82 -2.48 6.69
N GLN A 47 -1.59 -2.97 7.90
CA GLN A 47 -1.33 -2.14 9.09
C GLN A 47 -0.08 -1.28 8.95
N ASP A 48 0.97 -1.79 8.29
CA ASP A 48 2.20 -1.02 8.06
C ASP A 48 1.95 0.11 7.05
N ILE A 49 1.17 -0.20 5.98
CA ILE A 49 0.76 0.81 4.99
C ILE A 49 -0.08 1.91 5.64
N VAL A 50 -0.99 1.55 6.53
CA VAL A 50 -1.78 2.52 7.30
C VAL A 50 -0.87 3.36 8.19
N GLY A 51 -0.03 2.71 9.00
CA GLY A 51 0.88 3.36 9.95
C GLY A 51 1.83 4.35 9.29
N VAL A 52 2.51 3.95 8.21
CA VAL A 52 3.44 4.82 7.49
C VAL A 52 2.73 6.01 6.87
N THR A 53 1.59 5.79 6.19
CA THR A 53 0.88 6.88 5.52
C THR A 53 0.31 7.89 6.51
N ASP A 54 -0.24 7.45 7.63
CA ASP A 54 -0.79 8.32 8.67
C ASP A 54 0.32 9.13 9.38
N ARG A 55 1.50 8.53 9.60
CA ARG A 55 2.65 9.26 10.13
C ARG A 55 3.12 10.34 9.16
N MET A 56 3.35 10.00 7.89
CA MET A 56 3.82 10.93 6.86
C MET A 56 2.86 12.11 6.66
N VAL A 57 1.54 11.85 6.68
CA VAL A 57 0.52 12.90 6.60
C VAL A 57 0.67 13.90 7.75
N ARG A 58 0.80 13.41 8.99
CA ARG A 58 0.94 14.30 10.16
C ARG A 58 2.22 15.12 10.07
N ASP A 59 3.32 14.50 9.68
CA ASP A 59 4.62 15.17 9.67
C ASP A 59 4.71 16.23 8.56
N ILE A 60 4.28 15.91 7.33
CA ILE A 60 4.22 16.89 6.22
C ILE A 60 3.34 18.10 6.60
N LEU A 61 2.16 17.85 7.18
CA LEU A 61 1.23 18.92 7.53
C LEU A 61 1.68 19.74 8.75
N ALA A 62 2.56 19.21 9.59
CA ALA A 62 3.21 19.94 10.68
C ALA A 62 4.34 20.85 10.19
N ASN A 63 4.83 20.66 8.96
CA ASN A 63 5.90 21.49 8.41
C ASN A 63 5.40 22.90 8.07
N ALA A 64 5.73 23.86 8.93
CA ALA A 64 5.27 25.25 8.80
C ALA A 64 5.75 25.93 7.50
N SER A 65 6.94 25.61 7.01
CA SER A 65 7.49 26.19 5.78
C SER A 65 6.70 25.81 4.53
N LEU A 66 6.03 24.65 4.57
CA LEU A 66 5.15 24.17 3.50
C LEU A 66 3.72 24.72 3.66
N MET A 67 3.21 24.75 4.91
CA MET A 67 1.79 25.00 5.18
C MET A 67 1.43 26.48 5.37
N GLN A 68 2.39 27.35 5.64
CA GLN A 68 2.16 28.80 5.85
C GLN A 68 2.48 29.66 4.62
N ARG A 69 2.54 29.07 3.44
CA ARG A 69 2.74 29.80 2.19
C ARG A 69 1.47 30.58 1.82
N GLY A 70 1.64 31.77 1.28
CA GLY A 70 0.50 32.59 0.79
C GLY A 70 -0.27 31.98 -0.36
N THR A 71 0.36 31.01 -1.08
CA THR A 71 -0.28 30.22 -2.16
C THR A 71 -0.07 28.74 -1.85
N ALA A 72 -1.15 27.96 -1.95
CA ALA A 72 -1.10 26.51 -1.74
C ALA A 72 -0.12 25.85 -2.72
N PRO A 73 0.90 25.12 -2.24
CA PRO A 73 1.85 24.44 -3.10
C PRO A 73 1.16 23.36 -3.93
N ARG A 74 1.60 23.20 -5.18
CA ARG A 74 1.16 22.17 -6.11
C ARG A 74 2.13 21.01 -6.07
N VAL A 75 1.64 19.86 -5.68
CA VAL A 75 2.46 18.65 -5.50
C VAL A 75 2.06 17.58 -6.50
N VAL A 76 3.03 16.93 -7.12
CA VAL A 76 2.81 15.69 -7.86
C VAL A 76 3.34 14.53 -7.05
N MET A 77 2.59 13.44 -7.04
CA MET A 77 2.98 12.13 -6.53
C MET A 77 2.50 11.08 -7.50
N ASP A 78 3.43 10.36 -8.08
CA ASP A 78 3.15 9.25 -8.99
C ASP A 78 4.06 8.06 -8.68
N GLY A 79 3.64 6.86 -9.10
CA GLY A 79 4.36 5.62 -8.83
C GLY A 79 5.69 5.49 -9.60
N GLU A 80 5.95 6.33 -10.60
CA GLU A 80 7.17 6.28 -11.41
C GLU A 80 8.41 6.55 -10.56
N TYR A 81 8.35 7.56 -9.70
CA TYR A 81 9.47 7.99 -8.86
C TYR A 81 9.44 7.39 -7.46
N PHE A 82 8.51 6.47 -7.19
CA PHE A 82 8.51 5.67 -5.98
C PHE A 82 9.15 4.32 -6.26
N LYS A 83 10.28 4.02 -5.59
CA LYS A 83 11.09 2.83 -5.85
C LYS A 83 10.82 1.74 -4.82
N ASN A 84 10.68 0.50 -5.26
CA ASN A 84 10.72 -0.66 -4.40
C ASN A 84 12.06 -1.38 -4.59
N GLU A 85 12.94 -1.28 -3.61
CA GLU A 85 14.24 -1.93 -3.54
C GLU A 85 14.27 -3.00 -2.43
N SER A 86 13.07 -3.38 -1.92
CA SER A 86 12.93 -4.46 -0.96
C SER A 86 12.88 -5.83 -1.65
N ALA A 87 13.09 -6.88 -0.87
CA ALA A 87 12.96 -8.26 -1.35
C ALA A 87 11.49 -8.67 -1.63
N GLN A 88 10.51 -7.88 -1.19
CA GLN A 88 9.09 -8.19 -1.34
C GLN A 88 8.52 -7.53 -2.60
N PRO A 89 7.83 -8.26 -3.49
CA PRO A 89 7.00 -7.64 -4.52
C PRO A 89 5.83 -6.91 -3.85
N ILE A 90 5.69 -5.63 -4.12
CA ILE A 90 4.61 -4.80 -3.57
C ILE A 90 4.04 -3.87 -4.65
N ASN A 91 2.72 -3.75 -4.67
CA ASN A 91 2.07 -2.73 -5.47
C ASN A 91 2.27 -1.35 -4.80
N LYS A 92 3.16 -0.55 -5.36
CA LYS A 92 3.53 0.77 -4.85
C LYS A 92 2.34 1.72 -4.73
N SER A 93 1.33 1.57 -5.59
CA SER A 93 0.13 2.40 -5.58
C SER A 93 -0.67 2.28 -4.27
N LEU A 94 -0.58 1.14 -3.55
CA LEU A 94 -1.20 1.02 -2.22
C LEU A 94 -0.68 2.08 -1.25
N LEU A 95 0.61 2.41 -1.32
CA LEU A 95 1.23 3.44 -0.47
C LEU A 95 1.01 4.84 -1.04
N THR A 96 1.29 5.03 -2.33
CA THR A 96 1.29 6.36 -2.95
C THR A 96 -0.11 6.95 -3.03
N ASP A 97 -1.12 6.17 -3.42
CA ASP A 97 -2.50 6.64 -3.50
C ASP A 97 -3.09 6.92 -2.13
N ARG A 98 -2.85 6.02 -1.16
CA ARG A 98 -3.32 6.25 0.21
C ARG A 98 -2.72 7.53 0.80
N LEU A 99 -1.40 7.73 0.65
CA LEU A 99 -0.72 8.91 1.14
C LEU A 99 -1.25 10.18 0.46
N ARG A 100 -1.34 10.18 -0.87
CA ARG A 100 -1.86 11.32 -1.66
C ARG A 100 -3.28 11.69 -1.27
N ILE A 101 -4.17 10.70 -1.18
CA ILE A 101 -5.58 10.93 -0.84
C ILE A 101 -5.70 11.47 0.60
N ASN A 102 -4.98 10.89 1.54
CA ASN A 102 -5.02 11.34 2.93
C ASN A 102 -4.44 12.75 3.09
N LEU A 103 -3.32 13.05 2.41
CA LEU A 103 -2.76 14.41 2.39
C LEU A 103 -3.75 15.41 1.78
N GLN A 104 -4.36 15.09 0.64
CA GLN A 104 -5.32 15.98 -0.02
C GLN A 104 -6.51 16.28 0.89
N ARG A 105 -7.04 15.27 1.59
CA ARG A 105 -8.15 15.45 2.53
C ARG A 105 -7.76 16.27 3.75
N ALA A 106 -6.62 15.94 4.37
CA ALA A 106 -6.17 16.58 5.60
C ALA A 106 -5.61 18.00 5.39
N ALA A 107 -5.07 18.29 4.22
CA ALA A 107 -4.56 19.61 3.86
C ALA A 107 -5.66 20.67 3.69
N GLN A 108 -6.90 20.27 3.41
CA GLN A 108 -8.06 21.18 3.28
C GLN A 108 -7.78 22.39 2.35
N GLY A 109 -7.16 22.12 1.18
CA GLY A 109 -6.81 23.16 0.22
C GLY A 109 -5.48 23.88 0.47
N ARG A 110 -4.81 23.65 1.60
CA ARG A 110 -3.47 24.21 1.88
C ARG A 110 -2.35 23.56 1.06
N MET A 111 -2.64 22.45 0.39
CA MET A 111 -1.79 21.75 -0.56
C MET A 111 -2.67 21.20 -1.68
N MET A 112 -2.25 21.34 -2.93
CA MET A 112 -2.99 20.88 -4.10
C MET A 112 -2.22 19.78 -4.81
N PHE A 113 -2.92 18.72 -5.25
CA PHE A 113 -2.29 17.60 -5.95
C PHE A 113 -2.59 17.66 -7.45
N VAL A 114 -1.53 17.57 -8.27
CA VAL A 114 -1.60 17.52 -9.74
C VAL A 114 -1.50 16.06 -10.18
N SER A 115 -2.55 15.55 -10.84
CA SER A 115 -2.56 14.19 -11.37
C SER A 115 -1.86 14.13 -12.73
N ARG A 116 -0.60 13.72 -12.76
CA ARG A 116 0.13 13.52 -14.04
C ARG A 116 -0.31 12.25 -14.75
N GLU A 117 -0.75 11.24 -14.04
CA GLU A 117 -1.32 10.02 -14.62
C GLU A 117 -2.57 10.32 -15.48
N SER A 118 -3.33 11.32 -15.09
CA SER A 118 -4.53 11.76 -15.82
C SER A 118 -4.24 12.75 -16.96
N ALA A 119 -2.98 13.08 -17.24
CA ALA A 119 -2.63 14.13 -18.20
C ALA A 119 -3.18 13.85 -19.61
N GLY A 120 -3.17 12.60 -20.06
CA GLY A 120 -3.72 12.22 -21.37
C GLY A 120 -5.24 12.44 -21.46
N MET A 121 -5.97 12.06 -20.40
CA MET A 121 -7.43 12.28 -20.31
C MET A 121 -7.76 13.79 -20.33
N VAL A 122 -7.01 14.56 -19.55
CA VAL A 122 -7.17 16.04 -19.51
C VAL A 122 -6.85 16.67 -20.86
N ALA A 123 -5.80 16.20 -21.55
CA ALA A 123 -5.42 16.70 -22.87
C ALA A 123 -6.54 16.45 -23.89
N LYS A 124 -7.13 15.25 -23.88
CA LYS A 124 -8.25 14.91 -24.79
C LYS A 124 -9.48 15.78 -24.55
N GLU A 125 -9.88 15.98 -23.29
CA GLU A 125 -11.01 16.85 -22.94
C GLU A 125 -10.75 18.30 -23.36
N ARG A 126 -9.53 18.80 -23.22
CA ARG A 126 -9.12 20.13 -23.66
C ARG A 126 -9.17 20.28 -25.17
N GLU A 127 -8.86 19.22 -25.93
CA GLU A 127 -8.99 19.18 -27.38
C GLU A 127 -10.47 19.34 -27.77
N LEU A 128 -11.37 18.48 -27.22
CA LEU A 128 -12.81 18.57 -27.49
C LEU A 128 -13.41 19.95 -27.19
N LYS A 129 -12.97 20.58 -26.08
CA LYS A 129 -13.40 21.96 -25.75
C LYS A 129 -12.92 22.98 -26.77
N ARG A 130 -11.70 22.88 -27.29
CA ARG A 130 -11.14 23.78 -28.29
C ARG A 130 -11.83 23.62 -29.64
N ASP A 131 -12.22 22.40 -29.97
CA ASP A 131 -12.90 22.06 -31.23
C ASP A 131 -14.40 22.40 -31.17
N GLY A 132 -14.90 22.90 -30.05
CA GLY A 132 -16.31 23.26 -29.87
C GLY A 132 -17.27 22.07 -29.83
N VAL A 133 -16.78 20.88 -29.54
CA VAL A 133 -17.58 19.65 -29.43
C VAL A 133 -18.32 19.58 -28.09
N THR A 134 -17.75 20.21 -27.03
CA THR A 134 -18.39 20.29 -25.70
C THR A 134 -18.99 21.70 -25.50
N ASP A 135 -19.98 21.78 -24.58
CA ASP A 135 -20.60 23.05 -24.24
C ASP A 135 -19.60 24.02 -23.57
N SER A 136 -19.90 25.32 -23.69
CA SER A 136 -19.07 26.40 -23.13
C SER A 136 -19.28 26.61 -21.62
N GLY A 137 -20.19 25.85 -20.96
CA GLY A 137 -20.56 26.00 -19.56
C GLY A 137 -19.59 25.36 -18.60
N THR A 138 -18.75 24.47 -19.07
CA THR A 138 -17.71 23.84 -18.26
C THR A 138 -16.42 24.63 -18.30
N THR A 139 -15.88 25.00 -17.15
CA THR A 139 -14.63 25.71 -16.85
C THR A 139 -13.82 26.26 -18.02
N GLY A 140 -13.47 27.54 -17.94
CA GLY A 140 -12.73 28.24 -18.98
C GLY A 140 -11.45 27.56 -19.42
N LEU A 141 -11.12 27.68 -20.71
CA LEU A 141 -9.90 27.15 -21.30
C LEU A 141 -8.67 27.89 -20.77
N THR A 142 -7.81 27.21 -20.06
CA THR A 142 -6.48 27.71 -19.72
C THR A 142 -5.48 27.39 -20.84
N ARG A 143 -4.42 28.20 -20.99
CA ARG A 143 -3.39 27.97 -22.03
C ARG A 143 -2.62 26.68 -21.79
N ALA A 144 -2.35 26.32 -20.54
CA ALA A 144 -1.55 25.17 -20.15
C ALA A 144 -2.19 24.39 -19.01
N GLN A 145 -1.75 23.14 -18.82
CA GLN A 145 -2.05 22.39 -17.62
C GLN A 145 -1.28 22.97 -16.43
N ALA A 146 -1.76 22.68 -15.21
CA ALA A 146 -1.09 23.14 -14.00
C ALA A 146 0.36 22.62 -13.92
N GLY A 147 1.30 23.51 -13.66
CA GLY A 147 2.65 23.18 -13.23
C GLY A 147 2.67 22.62 -11.82
N VAL A 148 3.82 22.13 -11.35
CA VAL A 148 4.03 21.65 -10.00
C VAL A 148 5.18 22.39 -9.35
N ASP A 149 5.06 22.67 -8.05
CA ASP A 149 6.12 23.26 -7.26
C ASP A 149 7.01 22.15 -6.65
N TYR A 150 6.39 21.04 -6.24
CA TYR A 150 7.07 19.93 -5.59
C TYR A 150 6.69 18.57 -6.17
N ARG A 151 7.64 17.62 -6.04
CA ARG A 151 7.38 16.20 -6.25
C ARG A 151 7.59 15.44 -4.95
N LEU A 152 6.58 14.65 -4.56
CA LEU A 152 6.71 13.69 -3.48
C LEU A 152 7.18 12.36 -4.07
N THR A 153 8.36 11.92 -3.68
CA THR A 153 8.99 10.66 -4.07
C THR A 153 9.25 9.79 -2.85
N GLY A 154 9.73 8.57 -3.03
CA GLY A 154 10.07 7.71 -1.91
C GLY A 154 10.69 6.40 -2.34
N ARG A 155 11.03 5.59 -1.31
CA ARG A 155 11.70 4.32 -1.50
C ARG A 155 11.33 3.33 -0.39
N ILE A 156 11.23 2.06 -0.76
CA ILE A 156 11.15 0.93 0.18
C ILE A 156 12.46 0.18 0.10
N ASN A 157 13.12 -0.02 1.23
CA ASN A 157 14.29 -0.87 1.38
C ASN A 157 14.00 -2.00 2.37
N SER A 158 14.67 -3.14 2.25
CA SER A 158 14.65 -4.19 3.27
C SER A 158 16.02 -4.83 3.43
N LEU A 159 16.27 -5.34 4.67
CA LEU A 159 17.44 -6.14 4.99
C LEU A 159 16.96 -7.39 5.73
N ASP A 160 17.27 -8.55 5.15
CA ASP A 160 16.88 -9.85 5.70
C ASP A 160 18.06 -10.54 6.40
N THR A 161 17.79 -11.07 7.59
CA THR A 161 18.69 -11.98 8.30
C THR A 161 17.97 -13.31 8.48
N ARG A 162 18.60 -14.42 8.08
CA ARG A 162 18.02 -15.76 8.17
C ARG A 162 18.86 -16.67 9.07
N SER A 163 18.21 -17.32 10.04
CA SER A 163 18.82 -18.37 10.85
C SER A 163 18.95 -19.68 10.05
N LYS A 164 20.17 -20.21 9.93
CA LYS A 164 20.41 -21.51 9.26
C LYS A 164 19.85 -22.69 10.05
N SER A 165 19.75 -22.59 11.39
CA SER A 165 19.34 -23.69 12.24
C SER A 165 17.83 -23.78 12.43
N SER A 166 17.12 -22.65 12.56
CA SER A 166 15.68 -22.60 12.80
C SER A 166 14.85 -22.24 11.58
N GLY A 167 15.45 -21.75 10.50
CA GLY A 167 14.74 -21.25 9.34
C GLY A 167 14.01 -19.91 9.57
N GLN A 168 14.12 -19.34 10.77
CA GLN A 168 13.53 -18.03 11.07
C GLN A 168 14.18 -16.94 10.25
N VAL A 169 13.38 -15.98 9.83
CA VAL A 169 13.78 -14.76 9.13
C VAL A 169 13.45 -13.55 9.98
N GLU A 170 14.38 -12.63 10.09
CA GLU A 170 14.19 -11.30 10.62
C GLU A 170 14.33 -10.32 9.46
N ARG A 171 13.32 -9.50 9.21
CA ARG A 171 13.31 -8.47 8.17
C ARG A 171 13.21 -7.10 8.80
N TYR A 172 14.23 -6.27 8.57
CA TYR A 172 14.15 -4.84 8.77
C TYR A 172 13.63 -4.19 7.50
N THR A 173 12.63 -3.33 7.61
CA THR A 173 12.03 -2.59 6.51
C THR A 173 12.09 -1.09 6.79
N GLN A 174 12.50 -0.34 5.80
CA GLN A 174 12.56 1.12 5.82
C GLN A 174 11.74 1.66 4.65
N ILE A 175 10.80 2.56 4.94
CA ILE A 175 10.00 3.28 3.94
C ILE A 175 10.30 4.76 4.12
N SER A 176 10.93 5.37 3.14
CA SER A 176 11.26 6.80 3.15
C SER A 176 10.43 7.56 2.13
N PHE A 177 10.11 8.79 2.48
CA PHE A 177 9.51 9.77 1.57
C PHE A 177 10.30 11.06 1.60
N GLU A 178 10.29 11.76 0.48
CA GLU A 178 11.01 13.00 0.28
C GLU A 178 10.22 13.94 -0.62
N LEU A 179 10.11 15.21 -0.24
CA LEU A 179 9.48 16.26 -1.01
C LEU A 179 10.55 17.15 -1.64
N ILE A 180 10.64 17.11 -2.95
CA ILE A 180 11.69 17.79 -3.72
C ILE A 180 11.09 19.01 -4.43
N ASP A 181 11.73 20.15 -4.27
CA ASP A 181 11.44 21.37 -5.03
C ASP A 181 11.84 21.17 -6.49
N MET A 182 10.89 21.37 -7.40
CA MET A 182 11.07 21.06 -8.83
C MET A 182 11.81 22.15 -9.61
N GLU A 183 12.12 23.27 -8.97
CA GLU A 183 12.91 24.35 -9.57
C GLU A 183 14.39 24.25 -9.16
N SER A 184 14.62 24.02 -7.86
CA SER A 184 15.98 24.06 -7.28
C SER A 184 16.58 22.68 -7.03
N SER A 185 15.78 21.59 -7.13
CA SER A 185 16.18 20.23 -6.73
C SER A 185 16.50 20.08 -5.24
N VAL A 186 16.08 21.01 -4.40
CA VAL A 186 16.29 20.95 -2.95
C VAL A 186 15.24 20.04 -2.33
N SER A 187 15.67 19.14 -1.46
CA SER A 187 14.78 18.37 -0.59
C SER A 187 14.30 19.32 0.53
N VAL A 188 13.01 19.63 0.53
CA VAL A 188 12.41 20.56 1.51
C VAL A 188 11.77 19.85 2.69
N TRP A 189 11.56 18.56 2.56
CA TRP A 189 11.07 17.69 3.61
C TRP A 189 11.44 16.23 3.29
N ALA A 190 11.79 15.48 4.32
CA ALA A 190 11.96 14.02 4.26
C ALA A 190 11.62 13.39 5.61
N ASP A 191 11.05 12.18 5.59
CA ASP A 191 10.84 11.36 6.79
C ASP A 191 10.98 9.88 6.47
N ILE A 192 11.25 9.09 7.50
CA ILE A 192 11.46 7.65 7.44
C ILE A 192 10.53 6.94 8.41
N TYR A 193 9.91 5.86 7.92
CA TYR A 193 9.19 4.89 8.75
C TYR A 193 9.94 3.57 8.72
N GLU A 194 10.24 3.05 9.90
CA GLU A 194 11.05 1.84 10.05
C GLU A 194 10.36 0.86 10.98
N PHE A 195 10.49 -0.42 10.64
CA PHE A 195 10.03 -1.51 11.50
C PHE A 195 10.84 -2.78 11.25
N LYS A 196 10.79 -3.70 12.22
CA LYS A 196 11.42 -5.00 12.14
C LYS A 196 10.41 -6.06 12.53
N LYS A 197 10.31 -7.11 11.71
CA LYS A 197 9.48 -8.29 11.97
C LYS A 197 10.34 -9.54 11.95
N GLY A 198 10.02 -10.49 12.83
CA GLY A 198 10.70 -11.78 12.91
C GLY A 198 9.69 -12.93 12.96
N GLY A 199 9.98 -14.02 12.26
CA GLY A 199 9.12 -15.19 12.20
C GLY A 199 9.56 -16.19 11.15
N LEU A 200 8.73 -17.20 10.89
CA LEU A 200 8.86 -18.03 9.70
C LEU A 200 8.34 -17.26 8.50
N ASP A 201 9.10 -17.27 7.40
CA ASP A 201 8.72 -16.55 6.14
C ASP A 201 7.94 -17.54 5.24
N ASP A 202 6.76 -17.93 5.69
CA ASP A 202 5.85 -18.85 5.03
C ASP A 202 4.66 -18.15 4.34
N ALA A 203 4.55 -16.83 4.51
CA ALA A 203 3.54 -16.02 3.84
C ALA A 203 3.98 -15.66 2.41
N ILE A 204 3.08 -15.84 1.44
CA ILE A 204 3.31 -15.48 0.03
C ILE A 204 2.69 -14.11 -0.25
N TYR A 205 3.53 -13.14 -0.62
CA TYR A 205 3.11 -11.81 -1.06
C TYR A 205 3.05 -11.75 -2.59
N ARG A 206 1.96 -11.19 -3.14
CA ARG A 206 1.69 -11.10 -4.58
C ARG A 206 1.39 -9.67 -5.01
#